data_599483296584c3bd14a628b6667b5823
#
_entry.id   599483296584c3bd14a628b6667b5823
#
_cell.length_a   1.000
_cell.length_b   1.000
_cell.length_c   1.000
_cell.angle_alpha   90.00
_cell.angle_beta   90.00
_cell.angle_gamma   90.00
#
_symmetry.space_group_name_H-M   'P 1'
#
loop_
_entity.id
_entity.type
_entity.pdbx_description
1 polymer ?
#
loop_
_entity_poly.entity_id
_entity_poly.type
_entity_poly.pdbx_seq_one_letter_code
_entity_poly.pdbx_strand_id
1 'polypeptide(L)'
;MANNTKTNPKGLDVVIQNMQNLLYNKLTTLWSIELNGYGRCYPSFNQEQNRKEIEFYSGANEYKDVLYAEENKFFFTAENEIERVGNSQFKTKVELFFIVNVSEIYPNITHRADEEVRVDVINILEQSSFATIGSIVIDIDKVFSKYEYIGTDDLQPYHCFKIVLDTLDYNINNQFCN
;
A
#
# COMPACT_ATOMS: atom_id res chain seq x y z
N MET A 1 11.73 -9.81 5.41
CA MET A 1 11.75 -8.86 4.27
C MET A 1 11.27 -9.56 3.01
N ALA A 2 10.17 -9.12 2.42
CA ALA A 2 9.63 -9.73 1.21
C ALA A 2 8.91 -8.69 0.33
N ASN A 3 9.15 -8.75 -0.98
CA ASN A 3 8.33 -8.08 -1.97
C ASN A 3 7.33 -9.09 -2.55
N ASN A 4 6.10 -9.05 -2.06
CA ASN A 4 5.07 -10.05 -2.39
C ASN A 4 4.39 -9.67 -3.71
N THR A 5 4.96 -10.12 -4.83
CA THR A 5 4.49 -9.82 -6.18
C THR A 5 3.66 -10.94 -6.80
N LYS A 6 2.80 -10.60 -7.74
CA LYS A 6 2.06 -11.57 -8.56
C LYS A 6 2.91 -12.05 -9.74
N THR A 7 2.84 -13.32 -10.09
CA THR A 7 3.63 -13.90 -11.19
C THR A 7 3.24 -13.32 -12.55
N ASN A 8 1.98 -13.11 -12.82
CA ASN A 8 1.49 -12.55 -14.08
C ASN A 8 0.43 -11.49 -13.81
N PRO A 9 0.83 -10.28 -13.37
CA PRO A 9 -0.12 -9.21 -13.09
C PRO A 9 -0.84 -8.77 -14.37
N LYS A 10 -2.11 -8.39 -14.25
CA LYS A 10 -2.92 -7.91 -15.38
C LYS A 10 -3.69 -6.65 -14.98
N GLY A 11 -3.93 -5.78 -15.96
CA GLY A 11 -4.70 -4.55 -15.77
C GLY A 11 -4.13 -3.68 -14.67
N LEU A 12 -4.96 -3.31 -13.71
CA LEU A 12 -4.57 -2.50 -12.55
C LEU A 12 -3.39 -3.10 -11.76
N ASP A 13 -3.31 -4.43 -11.66
CA ASP A 13 -2.25 -5.08 -10.88
C ASP A 13 -0.86 -4.86 -11.50
N VAL A 14 -0.75 -4.60 -12.81
CA VAL A 14 0.53 -4.23 -13.45
C VAL A 14 1.02 -2.88 -12.93
N VAL A 15 0.14 -1.90 -12.86
CA VAL A 15 0.49 -0.55 -12.40
C VAL A 15 0.83 -0.57 -10.91
N ILE A 16 0.00 -1.25 -10.10
CA ILE A 16 0.26 -1.43 -8.66
C ILE A 16 1.60 -2.12 -8.43
N GLN A 17 1.90 -3.20 -9.15
CA GLN A 17 3.16 -3.93 -8.98
C GLN A 17 4.39 -3.13 -9.40
N ASN A 18 4.27 -2.27 -10.42
CA ASN A 18 5.35 -1.36 -10.79
C ASN A 18 5.64 -0.35 -9.67
N MET A 19 4.60 0.24 -9.07
CA MET A 19 4.76 1.12 -7.91
C MET A 19 5.29 0.37 -6.69
N GLN A 20 4.78 -0.84 -6.43
CA GLN A 20 5.25 -1.71 -5.36
C GLN A 20 6.75 -1.99 -5.48
N ASN A 21 7.21 -2.37 -6.67
CA ASN A 21 8.62 -2.64 -6.94
C ASN A 21 9.48 -1.39 -6.75
N LEU A 22 9.02 -0.24 -7.24
CA LEU A 22 9.74 1.03 -7.07
C LEU A 22 9.89 1.39 -5.60
N LEU A 23 8.79 1.41 -4.86
CA LEU A 23 8.77 1.73 -3.43
C LEU A 23 9.63 0.74 -2.63
N TYR A 24 9.43 -0.55 -2.83
CA TYR A 24 10.19 -1.58 -2.14
C TYR A 24 11.69 -1.41 -2.34
N ASN A 25 12.16 -1.31 -3.59
CA ASN A 25 13.58 -1.20 -3.89
C ASN A 25 14.22 0.09 -3.35
N LYS A 26 13.49 1.21 -3.44
CA LYS A 26 14.00 2.51 -2.97
C LYS A 26 13.98 2.61 -1.45
N LEU A 27 12.88 2.23 -0.81
CA LEU A 27 12.71 2.36 0.64
C LEU A 27 13.57 1.36 1.42
N THR A 28 13.71 0.11 0.96
CA THR A 28 14.61 -0.86 1.63
C THR A 28 16.06 -0.41 1.58
N THR A 29 16.47 0.26 0.49
CA THR A 29 17.82 0.84 0.40
C THR A 29 17.97 2.07 1.28
N LEU A 30 16.97 2.97 1.26
CA LEU A 30 17.03 4.25 1.98
C LEU A 30 16.94 4.05 3.49
N TRP A 31 15.98 3.25 3.94
CA TRP A 31 15.70 3.04 5.37
C TRP A 31 16.57 1.96 6.02
N SER A 32 17.15 1.06 5.21
CA SER A 32 17.99 -0.04 5.69
C SER A 32 17.32 -0.93 6.74
N ILE A 33 15.99 -1.10 6.67
CA ILE A 33 15.18 -1.92 7.56
C ILE A 33 14.55 -3.12 6.85
N GLU A 34 14.01 -4.05 7.62
CA GLU A 34 13.12 -5.07 7.07
C GLU A 34 11.76 -4.45 6.73
N LEU A 35 11.43 -4.42 5.44
CA LEU A 35 10.17 -3.90 4.92
C LEU A 35 9.47 -4.99 4.11
N ASN A 36 8.17 -5.14 4.30
CA ASN A 36 7.33 -6.02 3.49
C ASN A 36 6.44 -5.18 2.56
N GLY A 37 6.56 -5.44 1.26
CA GLY A 37 5.71 -4.82 0.25
C GLY A 37 4.63 -5.80 -0.21
N TYR A 38 3.38 -5.37 -0.17
CA TYR A 38 2.26 -6.13 -0.71
C TYR A 38 1.61 -5.37 -1.86
N GLY A 39 1.24 -6.10 -2.91
CA GLY A 39 0.47 -5.54 -4.01
C GLY A 39 -0.97 -5.22 -3.61
N ARG A 40 -1.91 -5.43 -4.52
CA ARG A 40 -3.31 -5.18 -4.22
C ARG A 40 -3.85 -6.18 -3.20
N CYS A 41 -4.30 -5.64 -2.07
CA CYS A 41 -4.97 -6.35 -0.99
C CYS A 41 -6.49 -6.13 -1.05
N TYR A 42 -7.22 -6.99 -0.38
CA TYR A 42 -8.67 -7.04 -0.41
C TYR A 42 -9.24 -6.98 1.00
N PRO A 43 -10.29 -6.18 1.23
CA PRO A 43 -11.00 -6.22 2.50
C PRO A 43 -11.72 -7.57 2.65
N SER A 44 -11.63 -8.15 3.81
CA SER A 44 -12.32 -9.38 4.20
C SER A 44 -12.96 -9.22 5.57
N PHE A 45 -13.75 -10.20 5.98
CA PHE A 45 -14.32 -10.25 7.32
C PHE A 45 -14.02 -11.62 7.95
N ASN A 46 -13.22 -11.58 9.00
CA ASN A 46 -12.92 -12.78 9.79
C ASN A 46 -14.06 -13.06 10.76
N GLN A 47 -14.82 -14.12 10.50
CA GLN A 47 -15.99 -14.50 11.32
C GLN A 47 -15.59 -15.00 12.71
N GLU A 48 -14.44 -15.67 12.83
CA GLU A 48 -13.97 -16.23 14.10
C GLU A 48 -13.54 -15.13 15.08
N GLN A 49 -12.88 -14.09 14.54
CA GLN A 49 -12.39 -12.96 15.32
C GLN A 49 -13.37 -11.78 15.32
N ASN A 50 -14.48 -11.90 14.57
CA ASN A 50 -15.49 -10.86 14.42
C ASN A 50 -14.91 -9.47 14.08
N ARG A 51 -13.98 -9.44 13.13
CA ARG A 51 -13.29 -8.20 12.73
C ARG A 51 -13.09 -8.12 11.22
N LYS A 52 -12.96 -6.89 10.73
CA LYS A 52 -12.53 -6.63 9.35
C LYS A 52 -11.01 -6.79 9.25
N GLU A 53 -10.57 -7.43 8.19
CA GLU A 53 -9.17 -7.67 7.85
C GLU A 53 -8.86 -7.15 6.46
N ILE A 54 -7.58 -7.01 6.17
CA ILE A 54 -7.08 -6.74 4.82
C ILE A 54 -6.18 -7.92 4.47
N GLU A 55 -6.52 -8.60 3.41
CA GLU A 55 -5.85 -9.83 3.02
C GLU A 55 -5.10 -9.68 1.70
N PHE A 56 -3.91 -10.23 1.66
CA PHE A 56 -3.14 -10.44 0.45
C PHE A 56 -3.26 -11.91 0.02
N TYR A 57 -3.58 -12.14 -1.25
CA TYR A 57 -3.60 -13.49 -1.81
C TYR A 57 -2.17 -13.99 -2.03
N SER A 58 -1.76 -14.96 -1.24
CA SER A 58 -0.39 -15.50 -1.25
C SER A 58 -0.17 -16.66 -2.25
N GLY A 59 -1.25 -17.13 -2.90
CA GLY A 59 -1.26 -18.29 -3.81
C GLY A 59 -1.86 -19.53 -3.14
N ALA A 60 -2.07 -20.59 -3.92
CA ALA A 60 -2.60 -21.88 -3.45
C ALA A 60 -3.91 -21.80 -2.64
N ASN A 61 -4.77 -20.82 -2.93
CA ASN A 61 -5.98 -20.46 -2.17
C ASN A 61 -5.74 -20.00 -0.72
N GLU A 62 -4.54 -19.54 -0.42
CA GLU A 62 -4.22 -18.99 0.88
C GLU A 62 -4.23 -17.46 0.86
N TYR A 63 -4.78 -16.88 1.92
CA TYR A 63 -4.81 -15.45 2.17
C TYR A 63 -4.03 -15.15 3.44
N LYS A 64 -3.23 -14.09 3.41
CA LYS A 64 -2.49 -13.60 4.56
C LYS A 64 -3.08 -12.27 4.99
N ASP A 65 -3.48 -12.16 6.25
CA ASP A 65 -3.81 -10.88 6.84
C ASP A 65 -2.57 -9.98 6.86
N VAL A 66 -2.73 -8.77 6.33
CA VAL A 66 -1.65 -7.77 6.29
C VAL A 66 -1.91 -6.61 7.24
N LEU A 67 -3.13 -6.46 7.77
CA LEU A 67 -3.45 -5.34 8.64
C LEU A 67 -2.83 -5.51 10.03
N TYR A 68 -3.04 -6.66 10.66
CA TYR A 68 -2.64 -6.91 12.04
C TYR A 68 -1.26 -7.58 12.20
N ALA A 69 -0.60 -7.96 11.10
CA ALA A 69 0.75 -8.51 11.18
C ALA A 69 1.73 -7.49 11.77
N GLU A 70 2.52 -7.89 12.78
CA GLU A 70 3.53 -7.04 13.41
C GLU A 70 4.79 -6.96 12.55
N GLU A 71 4.79 -6.07 11.57
CA GLU A 71 5.90 -5.89 10.63
C GLU A 71 5.87 -4.48 10.02
N ASN A 72 7.03 -3.97 9.61
CA ASN A 72 7.09 -2.80 8.73
C ASN A 72 6.57 -3.18 7.36
N LYS A 73 5.55 -2.47 6.88
CA LYS A 73 4.89 -2.84 5.64
C LYS A 73 4.23 -1.67 4.93
N PHE A 74 4.02 -1.90 3.64
CA PHE A 74 3.08 -1.13 2.84
C PHE A 74 2.25 -2.06 1.95
N PHE A 75 1.05 -1.61 1.61
CA PHE A 75 0.12 -2.35 0.77
C PHE A 75 -0.84 -1.42 0.03
N PHE A 76 -1.48 -1.93 -1.00
CA PHE A 76 -2.44 -1.19 -1.81
C PHE A 76 -3.83 -1.77 -1.66
N THR A 77 -4.84 -0.89 -1.65
CA THR A 77 -6.23 -1.26 -1.90
C THR A 77 -6.77 -0.44 -3.07
N ALA A 78 -7.76 -0.96 -3.78
CA ALA A 78 -8.41 -0.24 -4.86
C ALA A 78 -9.86 0.04 -4.50
N GLU A 79 -10.40 1.14 -5.00
CA GLU A 79 -11.85 1.38 -4.92
C GLU A 79 -12.61 0.36 -5.76
N ASN A 80 -13.88 0.14 -5.42
CA ASN A 80 -14.73 -0.84 -6.12
C ASN A 80 -15.24 -0.29 -7.47
N GLU A 81 -15.01 0.99 -7.75
CA GLU A 81 -15.43 1.63 -8.99
C GLU A 81 -14.25 1.76 -9.95
N ILE A 82 -14.49 1.33 -11.18
CA ILE A 82 -13.56 1.40 -12.30
C ILE A 82 -14.21 2.27 -13.36
N GLU A 83 -13.61 3.42 -13.66
CA GLU A 83 -14.06 4.31 -14.70
C GLU A 83 -13.39 3.98 -16.05
N ARG A 84 -14.18 3.92 -17.10
CA ARG A 84 -13.66 3.76 -18.45
C ARG A 84 -13.40 5.15 -19.06
N VAL A 85 -12.13 5.41 -19.40
CA VAL A 85 -11.70 6.71 -19.96
C VAL A 85 -11.42 6.68 -21.45
N GLY A 86 -11.34 5.48 -22.05
CA GLY A 86 -11.09 5.29 -23.49
C GLY A 86 -11.52 3.93 -23.97
N ASN A 87 -11.18 3.58 -25.20
CA ASN A 87 -11.60 2.29 -25.78
C ASN A 87 -11.07 1.08 -25.00
N SER A 88 -9.91 1.20 -24.39
CA SER A 88 -9.28 0.15 -23.58
C SER A 88 -8.56 0.70 -22.37
N GLN A 89 -8.78 1.96 -22.05
CA GLN A 89 -8.21 2.63 -20.89
C GLN A 89 -9.22 2.75 -19.78
N PHE A 90 -8.76 2.44 -18.59
CA PHE A 90 -9.53 2.46 -17.36
C PHE A 90 -8.76 3.20 -16.29
N LYS A 91 -9.47 3.82 -15.35
CA LYS A 91 -8.89 4.41 -14.16
C LYS A 91 -9.64 3.98 -12.92
N THR A 92 -8.97 3.99 -11.79
CA THR A 92 -9.57 3.77 -10.48
C THR A 92 -8.72 4.44 -9.42
N LYS A 93 -9.33 4.82 -8.30
CA LYS A 93 -8.57 5.29 -7.15
C LYS A 93 -7.91 4.13 -6.43
N VAL A 94 -6.70 4.36 -6.01
CA VAL A 94 -5.90 3.41 -5.23
C VAL A 94 -5.47 4.08 -3.94
N GLU A 95 -5.62 3.39 -2.84
CA GLU A 95 -5.09 3.81 -1.54
C GLU A 95 -3.83 2.99 -1.23
N LEU A 96 -2.74 3.67 -0.96
CA LEU A 96 -1.47 3.11 -0.54
C LEU A 96 -1.30 3.34 0.96
N PHE A 97 -1.21 2.27 1.72
CA PHE A 97 -1.08 2.30 3.18
C PHE A 97 0.35 1.99 3.60
N PHE A 98 0.79 2.67 4.64
CA PHE A 98 2.03 2.40 5.36
C PHE A 98 1.75 2.14 6.82
N ILE A 99 2.41 1.12 7.38
CA ILE A 99 2.50 0.83 8.81
C ILE A 99 3.98 0.53 9.07
N VAL A 100 4.69 1.47 9.67
CA VAL A 100 6.15 1.39 9.80
C VAL A 100 6.63 1.88 11.17
N ASN A 101 7.63 1.20 11.70
CA ASN A 101 8.27 1.57 12.96
C ASN A 101 9.29 2.68 12.71
N VAL A 102 8.93 3.90 13.10
CA VAL A 102 9.75 5.10 12.88
C VAL A 102 11.09 5.03 13.61
N SER A 103 11.14 4.39 14.77
CA SER A 103 12.38 4.26 15.55
C SER A 103 13.39 3.29 14.92
N GLU A 104 12.95 2.36 14.10
CA GLU A 104 13.84 1.51 13.31
C GLU A 104 14.39 2.23 12.08
N ILE A 105 13.56 3.06 11.43
CA ILE A 105 13.95 3.83 10.23
C ILE A 105 14.96 4.91 10.60
N TYR A 106 14.69 5.65 11.68
CA TYR A 106 15.50 6.79 12.13
C TYR A 106 15.93 6.68 13.60
N PRO A 107 16.79 5.70 13.96
CA PRO A 107 17.11 5.40 15.35
C PRO A 107 17.89 6.52 16.08
N ASN A 108 18.53 7.41 15.34
CA ASN A 108 19.37 8.47 15.88
C ASN A 108 18.69 9.85 15.93
N ILE A 109 17.44 9.94 15.52
CA ILE A 109 16.69 11.21 15.55
C ILE A 109 16.13 11.42 16.96
N THR A 110 16.27 12.63 17.48
CA THR A 110 15.83 13.00 18.85
C THR A 110 14.39 13.52 18.89
N HIS A 111 13.73 13.61 17.76
CA HIS A 111 12.32 13.98 17.61
C HIS A 111 11.56 12.87 16.88
N ARG A 112 10.26 13.00 16.79
CA ARG A 112 9.42 12.06 16.05
C ARG A 112 9.59 12.28 14.55
N ALA A 113 10.06 11.26 13.83
CA ALA A 113 10.44 11.35 12.41
C ALA A 113 9.30 10.93 11.45
N ASP A 114 8.05 11.19 11.79
CA ASP A 114 6.89 10.86 10.96
C ASP A 114 6.89 11.61 9.63
N GLU A 115 7.35 12.87 9.67
CA GLU A 115 7.38 13.72 8.48
C GLU A 115 8.46 13.26 7.52
N GLU A 116 9.62 12.89 8.02
CA GLU A 116 10.75 12.38 7.24
C GLU A 116 10.32 11.13 6.47
N VAL A 117 9.65 10.18 7.13
CA VAL A 117 9.12 8.96 6.50
C VAL A 117 8.14 9.29 5.37
N ARG A 118 7.21 10.22 5.61
CA ARG A 118 6.26 10.64 4.56
C ARG A 118 6.93 11.31 3.38
N VAL A 119 7.89 12.21 3.65
CA VAL A 119 8.64 12.92 2.62
C VAL A 119 9.43 11.95 1.73
N ASP A 120 10.06 10.93 2.32
CA ASP A 120 10.77 9.90 1.55
C ASP A 120 9.84 9.19 0.57
N VAL A 121 8.67 8.77 1.04
CA VAL A 121 7.67 8.09 0.21
C VAL A 121 7.14 9.00 -0.90
N ILE A 122 6.79 10.23 -0.56
CA ILE A 122 6.28 11.23 -1.52
C ILE A 122 7.31 11.49 -2.61
N ASN A 123 8.57 11.74 -2.24
CA ASN A 123 9.64 12.00 -3.19
C ASN A 123 9.84 10.84 -4.17
N ILE A 124 9.71 9.60 -3.72
CA ILE A 124 9.81 8.43 -4.60
C ILE A 124 8.62 8.38 -5.56
N LEU A 125 7.41 8.62 -5.07
CA LEU A 125 6.19 8.58 -5.89
C LEU A 125 6.17 9.70 -6.92
N GLU A 126 6.56 10.93 -6.55
CA GLU A 126 6.59 12.08 -7.47
C GLU A 126 7.64 11.96 -8.57
N GLN A 127 8.72 11.24 -8.33
CA GLN A 127 9.70 10.91 -9.37
C GLN A 127 9.20 9.83 -10.34
N SER A 128 8.06 9.21 -10.06
CA SER A 128 7.47 8.18 -10.88
C SER A 128 6.36 8.74 -11.77
N SER A 129 6.14 8.09 -12.93
CA SER A 129 5.02 8.40 -13.82
C SER A 129 3.82 7.46 -13.61
N PHE A 130 3.77 6.73 -12.49
CA PHE A 130 2.77 5.69 -12.29
C PHE A 130 1.46 6.21 -11.69
N ALA A 131 1.49 7.32 -10.95
CA ALA A 131 0.34 7.85 -10.25
C ALA A 131 0.46 9.35 -9.97
N THR A 132 -0.70 9.99 -9.77
CA THR A 132 -0.78 11.34 -9.22
C THR A 132 -1.23 11.25 -7.77
N ILE A 133 -0.52 11.93 -6.87
CA ILE A 133 -0.90 12.02 -5.47
C ILE A 133 -2.09 12.96 -5.33
N GLY A 134 -3.23 12.43 -4.87
CA GLY A 134 -4.44 13.22 -4.61
C GLY A 134 -4.45 13.79 -3.19
N SER A 135 -4.24 12.94 -2.18
CA SER A 135 -4.19 13.37 -0.78
C SER A 135 -3.37 12.43 0.10
N ILE A 136 -2.93 12.97 1.24
CA ILE A 136 -2.21 12.21 2.29
C ILE A 136 -3.05 12.28 3.56
N VAL A 137 -3.35 11.13 4.15
CA VAL A 137 -4.17 11.01 5.36
C VAL A 137 -3.29 10.48 6.48
N ILE A 138 -3.17 11.25 7.55
CA ILE A 138 -2.32 10.94 8.73
C ILE A 138 -3.13 10.72 10.01
N ASP A 139 -4.39 11.11 10.01
CA ASP A 139 -5.33 10.86 11.09
C ASP A 139 -5.67 9.37 11.11
N ILE A 140 -5.28 8.67 12.16
CA ILE A 140 -5.38 7.19 12.26
C ILE A 140 -6.82 6.70 12.06
N ASP A 141 -7.80 7.41 12.59
CA ASP A 141 -9.22 7.07 12.46
C ASP A 141 -9.67 7.18 11.01
N LYS A 142 -9.07 8.07 10.24
CA LYS A 142 -9.35 8.25 8.80
C LYS A 142 -8.52 7.33 7.93
N VAL A 143 -7.29 6.99 8.36
CA VAL A 143 -6.44 6.01 7.64
C VAL A 143 -7.20 4.70 7.51
N PHE A 144 -7.70 4.17 8.60
CA PHE A 144 -8.39 2.89 8.66
C PHE A 144 -9.92 2.98 8.75
N SER A 145 -10.51 4.10 8.37
CA SER A 145 -11.97 4.33 8.50
C SER A 145 -12.86 3.30 7.79
N LYS A 146 -12.35 2.63 6.77
CA LYS A 146 -13.06 1.55 6.07
C LYS A 146 -12.93 0.19 6.80
N TYR A 147 -12.03 0.11 7.77
CA TYR A 147 -11.69 -1.10 8.51
C TYR A 147 -11.87 -0.77 9.98
N GLU A 148 -12.60 -1.56 10.71
CA GLU A 148 -12.77 -1.37 12.16
C GLU A 148 -11.44 -1.67 12.89
N TYR A 149 -10.47 -0.79 12.71
CA TYR A 149 -9.19 -0.90 13.39
C TYR A 149 -9.39 -0.56 14.85
N ILE A 150 -9.22 -1.54 15.69
CA ILE A 150 -9.35 -1.43 17.14
C ILE A 150 -7.94 -1.28 17.71
N GLY A 151 -7.63 -0.19 18.35
CA GLY A 151 -6.38 -0.01 19.08
C GLY A 151 -5.55 1.16 18.60
N THR A 152 -6.17 2.34 18.53
CA THR A 152 -5.47 3.58 18.16
C THR A 152 -4.54 4.10 19.26
N ASP A 153 -4.67 3.61 20.48
CA ASP A 153 -3.94 4.14 21.63
C ASP A 153 -2.50 3.60 21.75
N ASP A 154 -2.17 2.50 21.06
CA ASP A 154 -0.89 1.78 21.24
C ASP A 154 -0.11 1.58 19.92
N LEU A 155 -0.24 2.47 18.95
CA LEU A 155 0.50 2.32 17.69
C LEU A 155 1.98 2.71 17.77
N GLN A 156 2.41 3.39 18.84
CA GLN A 156 3.82 3.70 19.01
C GLN A 156 4.63 2.42 19.29
N PRO A 157 5.74 2.22 18.57
CA PRO A 157 6.49 3.17 17.74
C PRO A 157 6.07 3.25 16.26
N TYR A 158 4.93 2.67 15.89
CA TYR A 158 4.49 2.65 14.50
C TYR A 158 3.85 3.97 14.07
N HIS A 159 4.19 4.39 12.86
CA HIS A 159 3.51 5.46 12.13
C HIS A 159 2.64 4.86 11.04
N CYS A 160 1.35 5.23 11.05
CA CYS A 160 0.39 4.78 10.06
C CYS A 160 -0.11 5.97 9.25
N PHE A 161 -0.05 5.87 7.95
CA PHE A 161 -0.62 6.86 7.04
C PHE A 161 -1.06 6.20 5.74
N LYS A 162 -1.91 6.89 4.99
CA LYS A 162 -2.24 6.45 3.64
C LYS A 162 -2.12 7.60 2.64
N ILE A 163 -1.76 7.24 1.42
CA ILE A 163 -1.73 8.13 0.26
C ILE A 163 -2.84 7.69 -0.68
N VAL A 164 -3.74 8.61 -0.99
CA VAL A 164 -4.76 8.40 -2.02
C VAL A 164 -4.16 8.81 -3.35
N LEU A 165 -4.09 7.85 -4.27
CA LEU A 165 -3.57 8.03 -5.61
C LEU A 165 -4.75 8.21 -6.56
N ASP A 166 -4.86 9.40 -7.14
CA ASP A 166 -5.88 9.70 -8.13
C ASP A 166 -5.47 9.15 -9.49
N THR A 167 -6.41 8.55 -10.17
CA THR A 167 -6.34 8.18 -11.58
C THR A 167 -5.08 7.41 -12.00
N LEU A 168 -5.05 6.15 -11.65
CA LEU A 168 -4.16 5.22 -12.33
C LEU A 168 -4.82 4.78 -13.62
N ASP A 169 -4.34 5.30 -14.75
CA ASP A 169 -4.75 4.82 -16.05
C ASP A 169 -4.04 3.49 -16.34
N TYR A 170 -4.81 2.50 -16.75
CA TYR A 170 -4.26 1.22 -17.17
C TYR A 170 -4.97 0.71 -18.41
N ASN A 171 -4.22 -0.02 -19.25
CA ASN A 171 -4.69 -0.53 -20.51
C ASN A 171 -4.91 -2.05 -20.44
N ILE A 172 -6.06 -2.52 -20.93
CA ILE A 172 -6.39 -3.95 -20.97
C ILE A 172 -5.91 -4.60 -22.30
N ASN A 173 -5.79 -3.83 -23.38
CA ASN A 173 -5.54 -4.40 -24.71
C ASN A 173 -4.16 -5.05 -24.88
N ASN A 174 -3.14 -4.63 -24.12
CA ASN A 174 -1.80 -5.23 -24.23
C ASN A 174 -1.73 -6.68 -23.68
N GLN A 175 -2.85 -7.20 -23.18
CA GLN A 175 -2.90 -8.54 -22.59
C GLN A 175 -3.35 -9.61 -23.56
N PHE A 176 -3.85 -9.22 -24.73
CA PHE A 176 -4.38 -10.15 -25.75
C PHE A 176 -3.54 -10.23 -27.01
N CYS A 177 -2.43 -9.49 -27.08
CA CYS A 177 -1.56 -9.40 -28.27
C CYS A 177 -0.24 -10.16 -28.12
N ASN A 178 -0.19 -11.20 -27.28
CA ASN A 178 0.95 -12.13 -27.20
C ASN A 178 0.49 -13.56 -27.49
#